data_7fb6f184fe4c2a56219fbdd871bfbec0
#
_entry.id   7fb6f184fe4c2a56219fbdd871bfbec0
#
_cell.length_a   1.000
_cell.length_b   1.000
_cell.length_c   1.000
_cell.angle_alpha   90.00
_cell.angle_beta   90.00
_cell.angle_gamma   90.00
#
_symmetry.space_group_name_H-M   'P 1'
#
loop_
_entity.id
_entity.type
_entity.pdbx_description
1 polymer ?
#
loop_
_entity_poly.entity_id
_entity_poly.type
_entity_poly.pdbx_seq_one_letter_code
_entity_poly.pdbx_strand_id
1 'polypeptide(L)'
;MKNTKFIPLLVLPFLVASCSGGGKLEIPVVDVENLQINLPEKPTFNQGAIKTDGTYDYIDLYELSDFHGAVNYEVGSSEVKLGLGRLSSYFLERRAENPGGVVLLSGGDMWQGSADSNLTRGYVVTQSMNYMGFDSMTLGNHEFDWTDEWIKKNGQIADFPLLCANLTDKTTNKRADFVQASTVVTRGDYKIGIIGTIGPVEYSIMKSAIENYKFEAENAVVSAEAARLREEEHCDVVVWSSHNSVGAMPTVTGVDAAFGGHEHAAKYEVRTGVVYSATQDYGVDIAHVQLKINKESKAVETNLDDSGLQNALDFGPALAEEEKVSSIRSQYAAATDEIKHIKIGSTNAKLALDGELANLCVRAMQEEAQTFANEQNLGYDIKAAFHNKKGGVRSDIDAGEINYGHVYTAFPFDNEIVIIEIDGTKAKNLFKDNKVLALAIYHTYQKLDEFVAGEKYYYCTTDYLATSSKVFNLKDTDFIRTGMFVRDVVAQKIKNLGNVNANDFSKDNSEYKPVV
;
A
#
# COMPACT_ATOMS: atom_id res chain seq x y z
N MET A 1 -4.58 -23.52 -37.42
CA MET A 1 -5.48 -22.40 -37.14
C MET A 1 -6.50 -22.88 -36.12
N LYS A 2 -6.25 -22.64 -34.85
CA LYS A 2 -7.20 -22.93 -33.75
C LYS A 2 -7.92 -21.63 -33.43
N ASN A 3 -9.23 -21.61 -33.57
CA ASN A 3 -10.12 -20.51 -33.22
C ASN A 3 -10.11 -20.33 -31.72
N THR A 4 -9.46 -19.30 -31.23
CA THR A 4 -9.63 -18.79 -29.89
C THR A 4 -11.01 -18.14 -29.78
N LYS A 5 -11.93 -18.79 -29.09
CA LYS A 5 -13.22 -18.20 -28.76
C LYS A 5 -12.97 -17.22 -27.60
N PHE A 6 -13.14 -15.94 -27.89
CA PHE A 6 -13.30 -14.93 -26.85
C PHE A 6 -14.56 -15.28 -26.02
N ILE A 7 -14.39 -15.55 -24.74
CA ILE A 7 -15.50 -15.66 -23.78
C ILE A 7 -15.74 -14.24 -23.28
N PRO A 8 -16.95 -13.70 -23.41
CA PRO A 8 -17.24 -12.35 -22.93
C PRO A 8 -17.13 -12.30 -21.40
N LEU A 9 -16.41 -11.30 -20.92
CA LEU A 9 -16.29 -10.92 -19.52
C LEU A 9 -17.70 -10.73 -18.94
N LEU A 10 -18.05 -11.46 -17.89
CA LEU A 10 -19.30 -11.25 -17.16
C LEU A 10 -19.11 -10.06 -16.22
N VAL A 11 -19.59 -8.90 -16.64
CA VAL A 11 -19.50 -7.64 -15.89
C VAL A 11 -20.73 -7.52 -15.02
N LEU A 12 -20.56 -7.59 -13.70
CA LEU A 12 -21.60 -7.26 -12.72
C LEU A 12 -21.47 -5.78 -12.34
N PRO A 13 -22.50 -4.93 -12.60
CA PRO A 13 -22.43 -3.52 -12.26
C PRO A 13 -22.71 -3.31 -10.76
N PHE A 14 -21.81 -2.62 -10.08
CA PHE A 14 -22.10 -2.00 -8.79
C PHE A 14 -22.96 -0.74 -9.03
N LEU A 15 -24.11 -0.66 -8.34
CA LEU A 15 -25.05 0.43 -8.47
C LEU A 15 -24.74 1.52 -7.43
N VAL A 16 -24.10 2.62 -7.84
CA VAL A 16 -24.06 3.89 -7.07
C VAL A 16 -25.23 4.75 -7.49
N ALA A 17 -26.14 5.14 -6.62
CA ALA A 17 -27.29 5.97 -6.93
C ALA A 17 -26.94 7.45 -6.81
N SER A 18 -26.88 8.19 -7.92
CA SER A 18 -26.80 9.64 -7.95
C SER A 18 -27.85 10.20 -8.91
N CYS A 19 -28.65 11.14 -8.42
CA CYS A 19 -29.64 11.87 -9.20
C CYS A 19 -29.17 13.31 -9.44
N SER A 20 -28.47 13.54 -10.53
CA SER A 20 -28.38 14.86 -11.16
C SER A 20 -28.01 14.68 -12.63
N GLY A 21 -28.80 15.21 -13.52
CA GLY A 21 -28.80 15.41 -14.98
C GLY A 21 -27.73 14.85 -15.92
N GLY A 22 -26.72 14.17 -15.48
CA GLY A 22 -25.72 13.42 -16.26
C GLY A 22 -25.86 11.94 -15.96
N GLY A 23 -25.91 11.08 -16.99
CA GLY A 23 -26.02 9.63 -16.78
C GLY A 23 -24.94 9.13 -15.79
N LYS A 24 -25.34 8.21 -14.92
CA LYS A 24 -24.50 7.61 -13.90
C LYS A 24 -23.22 7.00 -14.49
N LEU A 25 -22.12 7.17 -13.80
CA LEU A 25 -20.86 6.49 -14.15
C LEU A 25 -20.94 5.04 -13.65
N GLU A 26 -20.98 4.09 -14.57
CA GLU A 26 -20.91 2.67 -14.25
C GLU A 26 -19.47 2.19 -14.49
N ILE A 27 -18.83 1.69 -13.44
CA ILE A 27 -17.48 1.17 -13.49
C ILE A 27 -17.56 -0.36 -13.42
N PRO A 28 -17.05 -1.06 -14.46
CA PRO A 28 -16.97 -2.52 -14.43
C PRO A 28 -16.03 -3.01 -13.31
N VAL A 29 -16.31 -4.20 -12.77
CA VAL A 29 -15.44 -4.89 -11.81
C VAL A 29 -14.66 -5.97 -12.54
N VAL A 30 -13.35 -6.04 -12.31
CA VAL A 30 -12.50 -7.11 -12.83
C VAL A 30 -12.70 -8.36 -11.97
N ASP A 31 -13.15 -9.44 -12.59
CA ASP A 31 -13.20 -10.77 -11.97
C ASP A 31 -11.79 -11.40 -12.08
N VAL A 32 -10.90 -10.98 -11.17
CA VAL A 32 -9.48 -11.32 -11.23
C VAL A 32 -9.23 -12.83 -11.05
N GLU A 33 -10.08 -13.52 -10.29
CA GLU A 33 -9.93 -14.96 -10.03
C GLU A 33 -10.23 -15.81 -11.28
N ASN A 34 -11.02 -15.29 -12.20
CA ASN A 34 -11.36 -15.95 -13.45
C ASN A 34 -10.57 -15.45 -14.67
N LEU A 35 -9.60 -14.55 -14.48
CA LEU A 35 -8.73 -14.12 -15.58
C LEU A 35 -7.86 -15.28 -16.08
N GLN A 36 -7.83 -15.42 -17.40
CA GLN A 36 -6.99 -16.42 -18.06
C GLN A 36 -5.60 -15.84 -18.32
N ILE A 37 -4.73 -15.92 -17.33
CA ILE A 37 -3.35 -15.43 -17.40
C ILE A 37 -2.42 -16.59 -17.76
N ASN A 38 -1.66 -16.43 -18.86
CA ASN A 38 -0.63 -17.38 -19.26
C ASN A 38 0.66 -17.05 -18.52
N LEU A 39 0.84 -17.67 -17.36
CA LEU A 39 2.06 -17.48 -16.56
C LEU A 39 3.25 -18.15 -17.27
N PRO A 40 4.40 -17.46 -17.38
CA PRO A 40 5.61 -18.04 -17.93
C PRO A 40 6.19 -19.11 -16.99
N GLU A 41 6.99 -20.00 -17.54
CA GLU A 41 7.81 -20.91 -16.73
C GLU A 41 8.77 -20.08 -15.86
N LYS A 42 8.81 -20.40 -14.56
CA LYS A 42 9.63 -19.69 -13.60
C LYS A 42 11.08 -20.14 -13.69
N PRO A 43 12.05 -19.23 -13.51
CA PRO A 43 13.44 -19.63 -13.34
C PRO A 43 13.62 -20.54 -12.12
N THR A 44 14.58 -21.44 -12.20
CA THR A 44 14.99 -22.22 -11.03
C THR A 44 16.09 -21.45 -10.30
N PHE A 45 15.91 -21.18 -9.02
CA PHE A 45 16.83 -20.41 -8.21
C PHE A 45 17.58 -21.27 -7.20
N ASN A 46 18.67 -20.71 -6.66
CA ASN A 46 19.43 -21.24 -5.53
C ASN A 46 20.06 -22.63 -5.76
N GLN A 47 20.33 -22.99 -7.02
CA GLN A 47 20.98 -24.25 -7.40
C GLN A 47 22.48 -24.12 -7.65
N GLY A 48 23.02 -22.91 -7.59
CA GLY A 48 24.44 -22.63 -7.77
C GLY A 48 25.23 -22.66 -6.47
N ALA A 49 26.55 -22.46 -6.59
CA ALA A 49 27.39 -22.29 -5.42
C ALA A 49 27.16 -20.92 -4.77
N ILE A 50 27.31 -20.88 -3.45
CA ILE A 50 27.37 -19.61 -2.71
C ILE A 50 28.69 -18.93 -3.04
N LYS A 51 28.67 -17.59 -3.17
CA LYS A 51 29.89 -16.77 -3.28
C LYS A 51 30.77 -16.99 -2.05
N THR A 52 32.08 -17.24 -2.26
CA THR A 52 33.04 -17.49 -1.19
C THR A 52 34.40 -16.86 -1.52
N ASP A 53 35.12 -16.44 -0.49
CA ASP A 53 36.54 -16.02 -0.60
C ASP A 53 37.51 -17.08 -0.07
N GLY A 54 37.01 -18.26 0.30
CA GLY A 54 37.76 -19.34 0.91
C GLY A 54 37.69 -19.35 2.44
N THR A 55 37.56 -18.21 3.09
CA THR A 55 37.38 -18.05 4.55
C THR A 55 35.95 -17.89 4.94
N TYR A 56 35.22 -17.09 4.16
CA TYR A 56 33.80 -16.77 4.36
C TYR A 56 32.96 -17.25 3.20
N ASP A 57 31.73 -17.65 3.50
CA ASP A 57 30.64 -17.79 2.56
C ASP A 57 29.71 -16.59 2.72
N TYR A 58 29.12 -16.10 1.61
CA TYR A 58 28.36 -14.86 1.57
C TYR A 58 26.89 -15.12 1.28
N ILE A 59 26.01 -14.57 2.10
CA ILE A 59 24.55 -14.56 1.90
C ILE A 59 24.12 -13.12 1.63
N ASP A 60 23.47 -12.90 0.50
CA ASP A 60 22.94 -11.60 0.10
C ASP A 60 21.45 -11.54 0.40
N LEU A 61 21.07 -10.69 1.34
CA LEU A 61 19.68 -10.42 1.70
C LEU A 61 19.24 -9.14 0.96
N TYR A 62 18.23 -9.26 0.14
CA TYR A 62 17.58 -8.12 -0.51
C TYR A 62 16.16 -7.97 0.01
N GLU A 63 15.77 -6.74 0.33
CA GLU A 63 14.43 -6.45 0.79
C GLU A 63 13.84 -5.26 0.04
N LEU A 64 12.55 -5.39 -0.28
CA LEU A 64 11.70 -4.37 -0.86
C LEU A 64 10.46 -4.20 0.01
N SER A 65 10.18 -2.98 0.45
CA SER A 65 8.98 -2.61 1.19
C SER A 65 8.23 -1.48 0.48
N ASP A 66 6.97 -1.29 0.83
CA ASP A 66 6.18 -0.13 0.39
C ASP A 66 6.15 0.05 -1.14
N PHE A 67 6.07 -1.07 -1.87
CA PHE A 67 6.05 -1.06 -3.33
C PHE A 67 4.79 -0.43 -3.91
N HIS A 68 3.67 -0.52 -3.19
CA HIS A 68 2.40 0.12 -3.52
C HIS A 68 1.97 -0.08 -4.97
N GLY A 69 2.11 -1.30 -5.46
CA GLY A 69 1.67 -1.65 -6.81
C GLY A 69 2.32 -0.81 -7.91
N ALA A 70 3.56 -0.33 -7.74
CA ALA A 70 4.31 0.44 -8.73
C ALA A 70 4.74 -0.44 -9.90
N VAL A 71 3.77 -1.00 -10.61
CA VAL A 71 3.99 -2.03 -11.65
C VAL A 71 4.73 -1.51 -12.89
N ASN A 72 4.66 -0.20 -13.16
CA ASN A 72 5.24 0.44 -14.33
C ASN A 72 6.59 1.11 -14.00
N TYR A 73 7.50 1.09 -14.98
CA TYR A 73 8.71 1.88 -14.91
C TYR A 73 8.40 3.36 -15.11
N GLU A 74 8.87 4.21 -14.20
CA GLU A 74 8.68 5.66 -14.27
C GLU A 74 10.00 6.38 -13.97
N VAL A 75 10.29 7.42 -14.74
CA VAL A 75 11.45 8.29 -14.54
C VAL A 75 10.97 9.68 -14.17
N GLY A 76 11.21 10.07 -12.93
CA GLY A 76 11.04 11.44 -12.45
C GLY A 76 12.33 12.26 -12.59
N SER A 77 12.28 13.52 -12.15
CA SER A 77 13.45 14.41 -12.16
C SER A 77 14.49 14.06 -11.08
N SER A 78 14.08 13.42 -10.01
CA SER A 78 14.91 13.11 -8.83
C SER A 78 14.80 11.65 -8.37
N GLU A 79 13.96 10.85 -9.00
CA GLU A 79 13.74 9.45 -8.63
C GLU A 79 13.42 8.60 -9.85
N VAL A 80 13.67 7.30 -9.73
CA VAL A 80 13.30 6.27 -10.71
C VAL A 80 12.53 5.19 -9.97
N LYS A 81 11.32 4.87 -10.44
CA LYS A 81 10.55 3.70 -10.01
C LYS A 81 10.83 2.57 -10.98
N LEU A 82 11.33 1.47 -10.49
CA LEU A 82 11.80 0.36 -11.35
C LEU A 82 10.66 -0.33 -12.11
N GLY A 83 9.45 -0.36 -11.55
CA GLY A 83 8.40 -1.22 -12.05
C GLY A 83 8.79 -2.71 -11.96
N LEU A 84 7.83 -3.58 -12.24
CA LEU A 84 8.03 -5.03 -12.06
C LEU A 84 9.09 -5.60 -13.02
N GLY A 85 9.12 -5.13 -14.28
CA GLY A 85 10.02 -5.69 -15.29
C GLY A 85 11.50 -5.43 -14.98
N ARG A 86 11.87 -4.19 -14.63
CA ARG A 86 13.26 -3.84 -14.30
C ARG A 86 13.67 -4.34 -12.91
N LEU A 87 12.74 -4.36 -11.96
CA LEU A 87 12.96 -4.97 -10.66
C LEU A 87 13.31 -6.45 -10.79
N SER A 88 12.62 -7.16 -11.69
CA SER A 88 12.94 -8.56 -12.00
C SER A 88 14.33 -8.71 -12.59
N SER A 89 14.70 -7.87 -13.58
CA SER A 89 16.06 -7.89 -14.15
C SER A 89 17.13 -7.66 -13.08
N TYR A 90 16.91 -6.71 -12.19
CA TYR A 90 17.83 -6.45 -11.07
C TYR A 90 18.04 -7.71 -10.23
N PHE A 91 16.97 -8.34 -9.76
CA PHE A 91 17.12 -9.53 -8.91
C PHE A 91 17.72 -10.73 -9.65
N LEU A 92 17.44 -10.90 -10.95
CA LEU A 92 18.08 -11.94 -11.76
C LEU A 92 19.59 -11.71 -11.91
N GLU A 93 20.03 -10.47 -12.09
CA GLU A 93 21.46 -10.12 -12.09
C GLU A 93 22.13 -10.42 -10.73
N ARG A 94 21.50 -10.02 -9.61
CA ARG A 94 22.03 -10.33 -8.26
C ARG A 94 22.12 -11.82 -8.01
N ARG A 95 21.14 -12.61 -8.48
CA ARG A 95 21.20 -14.07 -8.41
C ARG A 95 22.29 -14.66 -9.29
N ALA A 96 22.63 -14.03 -10.41
CA ALA A 96 23.76 -14.48 -11.25
C ALA A 96 25.12 -14.23 -10.57
N GLU A 97 25.24 -13.21 -9.73
CA GLU A 97 26.46 -12.88 -8.98
C GLU A 97 26.69 -13.81 -7.77
N ASN A 98 25.62 -14.28 -7.14
CA ASN A 98 25.66 -15.23 -6.02
C ASN A 98 24.57 -16.30 -6.18
N PRO A 99 24.72 -17.27 -7.11
CA PRO A 99 23.64 -18.15 -7.52
C PRO A 99 23.04 -19.02 -6.41
N GLY A 100 23.78 -19.32 -5.36
CA GLY A 100 23.32 -20.12 -4.23
C GLY A 100 23.01 -19.32 -2.96
N GLY A 101 23.31 -18.01 -2.93
CA GLY A 101 23.34 -17.24 -1.68
C GLY A 101 22.35 -16.06 -1.58
N VAL A 102 21.41 -15.90 -2.53
CA VAL A 102 20.46 -14.78 -2.52
C VAL A 102 19.16 -15.12 -1.81
N VAL A 103 18.73 -14.27 -0.90
CA VAL A 103 17.42 -14.30 -0.22
C VAL A 103 16.66 -13.03 -0.57
N LEU A 104 15.44 -13.15 -1.10
CA LEU A 104 14.55 -12.03 -1.43
C LEU A 104 13.41 -11.93 -0.43
N LEU A 105 13.28 -10.76 0.18
CA LEU A 105 12.31 -10.46 1.22
C LEU A 105 11.38 -9.32 0.78
N SER A 106 10.16 -9.34 1.26
CA SER A 106 9.27 -8.18 1.17
C SER A 106 8.82 -7.74 2.54
N GLY A 107 8.94 -6.43 2.80
CA GLY A 107 8.56 -5.77 4.06
C GLY A 107 7.10 -5.35 4.14
N GLY A 108 6.24 -5.75 3.19
CA GLY A 108 4.82 -5.41 3.16
C GLY A 108 4.47 -4.17 2.35
N ASP A 109 3.18 -3.82 2.34
CA ASP A 109 2.59 -2.76 1.53
C ASP A 109 2.93 -2.90 0.03
N MET A 110 2.78 -4.14 -0.48
CA MET A 110 3.17 -4.47 -1.85
C MET A 110 2.07 -4.21 -2.85
N TRP A 111 0.79 -4.44 -2.48
CA TRP A 111 -0.29 -4.58 -3.45
C TRP A 111 -1.04 -3.29 -3.75
N GLN A 112 -1.45 -2.55 -2.71
CA GLN A 112 -2.30 -1.38 -2.83
C GLN A 112 -1.52 -0.16 -3.32
N GLY A 113 -2.01 0.52 -4.38
CA GLY A 113 -1.46 1.80 -4.85
C GLY A 113 -1.87 2.12 -6.28
N SER A 114 -1.27 1.50 -7.30
CA SER A 114 -1.63 1.81 -8.69
C SER A 114 -2.96 1.21 -9.12
N ALA A 115 -3.59 1.80 -10.15
CA ALA A 115 -4.83 1.27 -10.73
C ALA A 115 -4.68 -0.16 -11.23
N ASP A 116 -3.55 -0.51 -11.86
CA ASP A 116 -3.28 -1.85 -12.36
C ASP A 116 -3.22 -2.89 -11.24
N SER A 117 -2.57 -2.57 -10.14
CA SER A 117 -2.51 -3.46 -8.99
C SER A 117 -3.85 -3.55 -8.25
N ASN A 118 -4.48 -2.41 -7.99
CA ASN A 118 -5.73 -2.36 -7.22
C ASN A 118 -6.90 -3.05 -7.95
N LEU A 119 -7.05 -2.81 -9.25
CA LEU A 119 -8.11 -3.45 -10.06
C LEU A 119 -7.89 -4.96 -10.19
N THR A 120 -6.67 -5.42 -10.00
CA THR A 120 -6.31 -6.86 -9.96
C THR A 120 -6.08 -7.38 -8.55
N ARG A 121 -6.46 -6.61 -7.52
CA ARG A 121 -6.36 -7.01 -6.10
C ARG A 121 -4.97 -7.54 -5.72
N GLY A 122 -3.91 -6.93 -6.27
CA GLY A 122 -2.53 -7.32 -6.02
C GLY A 122 -2.03 -8.54 -6.80
N TYR A 123 -2.88 -9.26 -7.54
CA TYR A 123 -2.51 -10.49 -8.24
C TYR A 123 -1.34 -10.29 -9.21
N VAL A 124 -1.31 -9.17 -9.94
CA VAL A 124 -0.20 -8.83 -10.85
C VAL A 124 1.13 -8.74 -10.11
N VAL A 125 1.14 -8.18 -8.90
CA VAL A 125 2.34 -8.07 -8.07
C VAL A 125 2.74 -9.45 -7.53
N THR A 126 1.80 -10.19 -6.93
CA THR A 126 2.05 -11.53 -6.36
C THR A 126 2.59 -12.50 -7.42
N GLN A 127 2.01 -12.54 -8.62
CA GLN A 127 2.49 -13.40 -9.71
C GLN A 127 3.88 -12.98 -10.23
N SER A 128 4.17 -11.69 -10.24
CA SER A 128 5.50 -11.20 -10.60
C SER A 128 6.53 -11.53 -9.51
N MET A 129 6.18 -11.43 -8.23
CA MET A 129 7.03 -11.87 -7.11
C MET A 129 7.32 -13.37 -7.17
N ASN A 130 6.33 -14.20 -7.54
CA ASN A 130 6.52 -15.63 -7.79
C ASN A 130 7.59 -15.88 -8.85
N TYR A 131 7.53 -15.14 -9.97
CA TYR A 131 8.52 -15.26 -11.04
C TYR A 131 9.92 -14.81 -10.58
N MET A 132 10.02 -13.76 -9.78
CA MET A 132 11.28 -13.27 -9.21
C MET A 132 11.86 -14.20 -8.14
N GLY A 133 11.05 -15.08 -7.57
CA GLY A 133 11.43 -16.04 -6.54
C GLY A 133 11.63 -15.38 -5.17
N PHE A 134 10.67 -14.58 -4.73
CA PHE A 134 10.65 -14.08 -3.35
C PHE A 134 10.56 -15.26 -2.38
N ASP A 135 11.25 -15.14 -1.26
CA ASP A 135 11.32 -16.18 -0.22
C ASP A 135 10.26 -15.97 0.88
N SER A 136 9.82 -14.72 1.06
CA SER A 136 8.73 -14.37 1.98
C SER A 136 8.17 -12.98 1.70
N MET A 137 6.97 -12.73 2.20
CA MET A 137 6.38 -11.41 2.28
C MET A 137 5.83 -11.18 3.69
N THR A 138 6.31 -10.16 4.38
CA THR A 138 5.72 -9.64 5.62
C THR A 138 4.45 -8.84 5.28
N LEU A 139 3.42 -8.90 6.12
CA LEU A 139 2.23 -8.07 5.92
C LEU A 139 2.50 -6.63 6.36
N GLY A 140 2.08 -5.67 5.55
CA GLY A 140 1.95 -4.27 5.91
C GLY A 140 0.50 -3.90 6.25
N ASN A 141 0.24 -2.61 6.50
CA ASN A 141 -1.11 -2.13 6.81
C ASN A 141 -2.02 -2.11 5.58
N HIS A 142 -1.48 -1.86 4.40
CA HIS A 142 -2.26 -1.81 3.16
C HIS A 142 -2.64 -3.19 2.59
N GLU A 143 -2.09 -4.28 3.09
CA GLU A 143 -2.62 -5.60 2.78
C GLU A 143 -4.04 -5.79 3.33
N PHE A 144 -4.44 -5.06 4.36
CA PHE A 144 -5.78 -5.10 4.95
C PHE A 144 -6.80 -4.19 4.26
N ASP A 145 -6.43 -3.38 3.28
CA ASP A 145 -7.34 -2.43 2.60
C ASP A 145 -8.52 -3.12 1.92
N TRP A 146 -8.35 -4.37 1.49
CA TRP A 146 -9.39 -5.19 0.87
C TRP A 146 -9.83 -6.34 1.76
N THR A 147 -9.66 -6.22 3.07
CA THR A 147 -9.93 -7.22 4.11
C THR A 147 -9.00 -8.45 4.05
N ASP A 148 -9.07 -9.29 5.07
CA ASP A 148 -8.32 -10.54 5.17
C ASP A 148 -8.68 -11.57 4.09
N GLU A 149 -9.84 -11.42 3.44
CA GLU A 149 -10.23 -12.27 2.31
C GLU A 149 -9.21 -12.18 1.17
N TRP A 150 -8.78 -10.97 0.81
CA TRP A 150 -7.82 -10.78 -0.27
C TRP A 150 -6.38 -11.10 0.14
N ILE A 151 -6.04 -11.00 1.43
CA ILE A 151 -4.78 -11.53 1.95
C ILE A 151 -4.74 -13.05 1.74
N LYS A 152 -5.80 -13.76 2.13
CA LYS A 152 -5.94 -15.21 1.94
C LYS A 152 -5.86 -15.62 0.46
N LYS A 153 -6.54 -14.89 -0.42
CA LYS A 153 -6.53 -15.16 -1.87
C LYS A 153 -5.15 -14.96 -2.50
N ASN A 154 -4.46 -13.87 -2.15
CA ASN A 154 -3.08 -13.67 -2.60
C ASN A 154 -2.14 -14.74 -2.03
N GLY A 155 -2.31 -15.11 -0.76
CA GLY A 155 -1.55 -16.20 -0.14
C GLY A 155 -1.75 -17.57 -0.82
N GLN A 156 -2.92 -17.81 -1.43
CA GLN A 156 -3.19 -19.05 -2.17
C GLN A 156 -2.46 -19.12 -3.52
N ILE A 157 -2.18 -17.98 -4.15
CA ILE A 157 -1.46 -17.92 -5.43
C ILE A 157 0.03 -17.59 -5.26
N ALA A 158 0.46 -17.20 -4.06
CA ALA A 158 1.87 -16.94 -3.75
C ALA A 158 2.65 -18.25 -3.61
N ASP A 159 3.86 -18.30 -4.17
CA ASP A 159 4.81 -19.42 -3.98
C ASP A 159 5.64 -19.25 -2.68
N PHE A 160 5.44 -18.18 -1.98
CA PHE A 160 6.13 -17.79 -0.75
C PHE A 160 5.12 -17.59 0.38
N PRO A 161 5.51 -17.83 1.64
CA PRO A 161 4.63 -17.60 2.78
C PRO A 161 4.41 -16.11 3.04
N LEU A 162 3.19 -15.78 3.48
CA LEU A 162 2.88 -14.50 4.11
C LEU A 162 3.22 -14.60 5.60
N LEU A 163 4.00 -13.65 6.11
CA LEU A 163 4.52 -13.65 7.47
C LEU A 163 3.90 -12.53 8.32
N CYS A 164 3.43 -12.87 9.51
CA CYS A 164 3.07 -11.91 10.56
C CYS A 164 3.01 -12.61 11.92
N ALA A 165 4.13 -12.69 12.62
CA ALA A 165 4.26 -13.44 13.87
C ALA A 165 3.39 -12.87 15.00
N ASN A 166 3.13 -11.56 14.99
CA ASN A 166 2.42 -10.83 16.03
C ASN A 166 0.95 -10.54 15.73
N LEU A 167 0.37 -11.11 14.67
CA LEU A 167 -1.05 -10.99 14.35
C LEU A 167 -1.86 -12.11 15.02
N THR A 168 -2.67 -11.77 16.00
CA THR A 168 -3.48 -12.73 16.78
C THR A 168 -4.97 -12.55 16.48
N ASP A 169 -5.64 -13.65 16.14
CA ASP A 169 -7.11 -13.74 16.05
C ASP A 169 -7.71 -13.71 17.47
N LYS A 170 -8.60 -12.75 17.73
CA LYS A 170 -9.22 -12.53 19.05
C LYS A 170 -10.17 -13.65 19.45
N THR A 171 -10.74 -14.37 18.50
CA THR A 171 -11.69 -15.45 18.75
C THR A 171 -10.97 -16.71 19.22
N THR A 172 -9.88 -17.06 18.53
CA THR A 172 -9.11 -18.28 18.82
C THR A 172 -7.98 -18.04 19.82
N ASN A 173 -7.58 -16.79 20.01
CA ASN A 173 -6.39 -16.37 20.75
C ASN A 173 -5.11 -17.05 20.26
N LYS A 174 -5.06 -17.32 18.96
CA LYS A 174 -3.89 -17.87 18.25
C LYS A 174 -3.51 -16.91 17.13
N ARG A 175 -2.31 -17.10 16.56
CA ARG A 175 -1.93 -16.38 15.33
C ARG A 175 -3.01 -16.59 14.26
N ALA A 176 -3.30 -15.57 13.46
CA ALA A 176 -4.20 -15.65 12.33
C ALA A 176 -3.78 -16.79 11.39
N ASP A 177 -4.73 -17.58 10.92
CA ASP A 177 -4.47 -18.84 10.21
C ASP A 177 -3.93 -18.68 8.79
N PHE A 178 -4.01 -17.49 8.24
CA PHE A 178 -3.54 -17.15 6.90
C PHE A 178 -2.09 -16.61 6.86
N VAL A 179 -1.41 -16.53 8.00
CA VAL A 179 -0.01 -16.10 8.09
C VAL A 179 0.84 -17.08 8.92
N GLN A 180 2.13 -17.11 8.63
CA GLN A 180 3.12 -17.81 9.44
C GLN A 180 3.87 -16.82 10.33
N ALA A 181 4.49 -17.30 11.43
CA ALA A 181 5.38 -16.46 12.25
C ALA A 181 6.68 -16.19 11.52
N SER A 182 7.19 -17.25 10.90
CA SER A 182 8.49 -17.30 10.25
C SER A 182 8.50 -18.36 9.18
N THR A 183 9.53 -18.35 8.35
CA THR A 183 9.86 -19.44 7.42
C THR A 183 11.35 -19.76 7.51
N VAL A 184 11.75 -20.95 7.06
CA VAL A 184 13.15 -21.35 6.96
C VAL A 184 13.47 -21.66 5.51
N VAL A 185 14.49 -21.02 4.99
CA VAL A 185 15.03 -21.28 3.66
C VAL A 185 16.46 -21.78 3.76
N THR A 186 16.90 -22.57 2.78
CA THR A 186 18.27 -23.09 2.74
C THR A 186 19.05 -22.41 1.63
N ARG A 187 20.28 -21.98 1.94
CA ARG A 187 21.26 -21.47 0.98
C ARG A 187 22.59 -22.20 1.16
N GLY A 188 22.94 -23.02 0.17
CA GLY A 188 24.05 -23.98 0.35
C GLY A 188 23.79 -24.88 1.56
N ASP A 189 24.71 -24.89 2.51
CA ASP A 189 24.63 -25.66 3.76
C ASP A 189 23.99 -24.87 4.92
N TYR A 190 23.57 -23.62 4.69
CA TYR A 190 23.05 -22.75 5.75
C TYR A 190 21.53 -22.68 5.77
N LYS A 191 20.96 -22.76 6.98
CA LYS A 191 19.56 -22.51 7.26
C LYS A 191 19.36 -21.07 7.69
N ILE A 192 18.45 -20.39 7.00
CA ILE A 192 18.12 -18.98 7.24
C ILE A 192 16.66 -18.91 7.69
N GLY A 193 16.45 -18.53 8.94
CA GLY A 193 15.13 -18.25 9.49
C GLY A 193 14.73 -16.82 9.18
N ILE A 194 13.51 -16.61 8.70
CA ILE A 194 12.97 -15.28 8.36
C ILE A 194 11.72 -15.07 9.21
N ILE A 195 11.72 -14.06 10.06
CA ILE A 195 10.59 -13.68 10.92
C ILE A 195 9.90 -12.47 10.29
N GLY A 196 8.57 -12.50 10.18
CA GLY A 196 7.78 -11.34 9.76
C GLY A 196 6.96 -10.77 10.90
N THR A 197 6.89 -9.44 11.04
CA THR A 197 6.01 -8.75 11.99
C THR A 197 5.46 -7.46 11.40
N ILE A 198 4.42 -6.91 12.00
CA ILE A 198 3.89 -5.59 11.70
C ILE A 198 4.01 -4.70 12.94
N GLY A 199 4.42 -3.46 12.76
CA GLY A 199 4.53 -2.47 13.83
C GLY A 199 3.18 -2.01 14.38
N PRO A 200 3.17 -1.03 15.30
CA PRO A 200 1.96 -0.48 15.88
C PRO A 200 1.27 0.47 14.89
N VAL A 201 0.82 -0.06 13.77
CA VAL A 201 0.25 0.69 12.61
C VAL A 201 -1.27 0.57 12.49
N GLU A 202 -1.96 0.02 13.49
CA GLU A 202 -3.42 -0.19 13.50
C GLU A 202 -4.20 1.11 13.23
N TYR A 203 -3.62 2.24 13.56
CA TYR A 203 -4.23 3.55 13.30
C TYR A 203 -4.30 3.90 11.81
N SER A 204 -3.53 3.22 10.97
CA SER A 204 -3.51 3.38 9.51
C SER A 204 -4.31 2.30 8.77
N ILE A 205 -4.97 1.40 9.51
CA ILE A 205 -5.84 0.36 8.98
C ILE A 205 -7.30 0.69 9.33
N MET A 206 -8.22 0.40 8.43
CA MET A 206 -9.66 0.49 8.73
C MET A 206 -10.02 -0.45 9.88
N LYS A 207 -10.71 0.05 10.91
CA LYS A 207 -11.06 -0.76 12.09
C LYS A 207 -11.88 -2.01 11.75
N SER A 208 -12.79 -1.91 10.79
CA SER A 208 -13.60 -3.05 10.33
C SER A 208 -12.76 -4.17 9.72
N ALA A 209 -11.64 -3.85 9.07
CA ALA A 209 -10.74 -4.84 8.48
C ALA A 209 -9.95 -5.64 9.54
N ILE A 210 -9.78 -5.09 10.73
CA ILE A 210 -8.98 -5.69 11.81
C ILE A 210 -9.75 -5.89 13.12
N GLU A 211 -11.08 -5.76 13.11
CA GLU A 211 -11.89 -5.90 14.34
C GLU A 211 -11.70 -7.25 15.03
N ASN A 212 -11.45 -8.32 14.25
CA ASN A 212 -11.21 -9.67 14.73
C ASN A 212 -9.77 -9.94 15.12
N TYR A 213 -8.85 -8.99 14.90
CA TYR A 213 -7.42 -9.18 15.11
C TYR A 213 -6.87 -8.22 16.15
N LYS A 214 -5.76 -8.60 16.77
CA LYS A 214 -4.90 -7.74 17.58
C LYS A 214 -3.44 -7.92 17.16
N PHE A 215 -2.68 -6.86 17.27
CA PHE A 215 -1.25 -6.83 17.02
C PHE A 215 -0.52 -6.85 18.37
N GLU A 216 0.29 -7.88 18.59
CA GLU A 216 1.10 -8.00 19.80
C GLU A 216 2.37 -7.16 19.65
N ALA A 217 2.99 -6.77 20.76
CA ALA A 217 4.24 -6.02 20.74
C ALA A 217 5.38 -6.86 20.12
N GLU A 218 6.10 -6.32 19.16
CA GLU A 218 7.11 -7.03 18.37
C GLU A 218 8.25 -7.61 19.21
N ASN A 219 8.75 -6.85 20.20
CA ASN A 219 9.95 -7.22 20.96
C ASN A 219 9.89 -8.65 21.52
N ALA A 220 8.82 -8.98 22.24
CA ALA A 220 8.67 -10.29 22.88
C ALA A 220 8.47 -11.40 21.83
N VAL A 221 7.68 -11.13 20.78
CA VAL A 221 7.36 -12.09 19.73
C VAL A 221 8.59 -12.42 18.90
N VAL A 222 9.34 -11.40 18.47
CA VAL A 222 10.56 -11.58 17.66
C VAL A 222 11.65 -12.30 18.46
N SER A 223 11.88 -11.92 19.73
CA SER A 223 12.90 -12.57 20.56
C SER A 223 12.58 -14.05 20.80
N ALA A 224 11.30 -14.39 21.06
CA ALA A 224 10.87 -15.76 21.25
C ALA A 224 11.00 -16.59 19.95
N GLU A 225 10.59 -16.03 18.82
CA GLU A 225 10.67 -16.72 17.54
C GLU A 225 12.12 -16.89 17.06
N ALA A 226 12.98 -15.90 17.29
CA ALA A 226 14.41 -16.02 17.00
C ALA A 226 15.06 -17.14 17.82
N ALA A 227 14.72 -17.25 19.11
CA ALA A 227 15.19 -18.35 19.97
C ALA A 227 14.71 -19.70 19.42
N ARG A 228 13.41 -19.83 19.07
CA ARG A 228 12.86 -21.06 18.48
C ARG A 228 13.59 -21.46 17.19
N LEU A 229 13.81 -20.51 16.28
CA LEU A 229 14.53 -20.76 15.03
C LEU A 229 15.96 -21.24 15.26
N ARG A 230 16.66 -20.70 16.27
CA ARG A 230 18.01 -21.13 16.63
C ARG A 230 18.02 -22.52 17.31
N GLU A 231 17.12 -22.73 18.28
CA GLU A 231 17.16 -23.91 19.15
C GLU A 231 16.47 -25.13 18.53
N GLU A 232 15.30 -24.94 17.87
CA GLU A 232 14.50 -26.01 17.34
C GLU A 232 14.76 -26.29 15.86
N GLU A 233 14.85 -25.21 15.03
CA GLU A 233 15.09 -25.35 13.59
C GLU A 233 16.58 -25.41 13.24
N HIS A 234 17.46 -25.05 14.18
CA HIS A 234 18.90 -24.97 13.98
C HIS A 234 19.32 -24.05 12.85
N CYS A 235 18.70 -22.85 12.82
CA CYS A 235 19.05 -21.83 11.83
C CYS A 235 20.44 -21.23 12.12
N ASP A 236 21.27 -21.17 11.08
CA ASP A 236 22.59 -20.51 11.12
C ASP A 236 22.46 -18.99 11.09
N VAL A 237 21.42 -18.48 10.43
CA VAL A 237 21.11 -17.07 10.27
C VAL A 237 19.64 -16.84 10.66
N VAL A 238 19.34 -15.72 11.32
CA VAL A 238 17.97 -15.26 11.58
C VAL A 238 17.82 -13.82 11.10
N VAL A 239 16.83 -13.59 10.24
CA VAL A 239 16.49 -12.30 9.66
C VAL A 239 15.12 -11.87 10.17
N TRP A 240 14.99 -10.59 10.49
CA TRP A 240 13.71 -10.01 10.88
C TRP A 240 13.25 -8.97 9.87
N SER A 241 12.12 -9.21 9.24
CA SER A 241 11.42 -8.25 8.36
C SER A 241 10.19 -7.72 9.10
N SER A 242 10.09 -6.41 9.28
CA SER A 242 9.01 -5.76 9.99
C SER A 242 8.38 -4.65 9.17
N HIS A 243 7.07 -4.63 9.06
CA HIS A 243 6.40 -3.44 8.54
C HIS A 243 6.25 -2.38 9.64
N ASN A 244 7.39 -1.80 10.03
CA ASN A 244 7.52 -0.77 11.06
C ASN A 244 8.65 0.19 10.67
N SER A 245 8.52 1.44 11.07
CA SER A 245 9.61 2.41 10.97
C SER A 245 10.87 1.90 11.68
N VAL A 246 12.01 1.95 11.01
CA VAL A 246 13.30 1.57 11.61
C VAL A 246 13.51 2.31 12.93
N GLY A 247 13.15 3.62 13.00
CA GLY A 247 13.27 4.42 14.22
C GLY A 247 12.41 3.92 15.40
N ALA A 248 11.30 3.23 15.11
CA ALA A 248 10.39 2.68 16.12
C ALA A 248 10.64 1.19 16.43
N MET A 249 11.36 0.48 15.57
CA MET A 249 11.71 -0.93 15.80
C MET A 249 12.55 -1.07 17.07
N PRO A 250 12.20 -2.01 17.98
CA PRO A 250 13.03 -2.28 19.16
C PRO A 250 14.35 -2.95 18.76
N THR A 251 15.39 -2.77 19.58
CA THR A 251 16.58 -3.60 19.46
C THR A 251 16.28 -4.96 20.10
N VAL A 252 16.37 -6.02 19.29
CA VAL A 252 16.12 -7.41 19.73
C VAL A 252 17.38 -8.23 19.65
N THR A 253 17.42 -9.33 20.40
CA THR A 253 18.53 -10.29 20.39
C THR A 253 18.20 -11.50 19.53
N GLY A 254 19.22 -12.14 18.97
CA GLY A 254 19.08 -13.39 18.22
C GLY A 254 18.85 -13.21 16.71
N VAL A 255 18.78 -11.97 16.21
CA VAL A 255 18.72 -11.66 14.77
C VAL A 255 20.06 -11.15 14.25
N ASP A 256 20.39 -11.44 13.00
CA ASP A 256 21.64 -11.05 12.32
C ASP A 256 21.45 -9.87 11.36
N ALA A 257 20.20 -9.66 10.89
CA ALA A 257 19.79 -8.51 10.09
C ALA A 257 18.34 -8.18 10.37
N ALA A 258 17.97 -6.91 10.25
CA ALA A 258 16.59 -6.43 10.42
C ALA A 258 16.23 -5.44 9.30
N PHE A 259 15.01 -5.56 8.80
CA PHE A 259 14.45 -4.69 7.78
C PHE A 259 13.16 -4.05 8.27
N GLY A 260 12.94 -2.80 7.92
CA GLY A 260 11.76 -2.02 8.27
C GLY A 260 10.99 -1.54 7.04
N GLY A 261 9.86 -0.86 7.25
CA GLY A 261 9.00 -0.29 6.21
C GLY A 261 8.11 0.83 6.75
N HIS A 262 6.95 1.07 6.11
CA HIS A 262 5.86 1.94 6.54
C HIS A 262 6.13 3.46 6.45
N GLU A 263 7.34 3.94 6.72
CA GLU A 263 7.64 5.38 6.71
C GLU A 263 7.94 5.96 5.33
N HIS A 264 8.09 5.13 4.30
CA HIS A 264 8.51 5.54 2.96
C HIS A 264 9.83 6.32 2.99
N ALA A 265 10.74 5.95 3.86
CA ALA A 265 11.99 6.66 4.08
C ALA A 265 13.18 5.72 4.08
N ALA A 266 14.14 6.00 3.20
CA ALA A 266 15.42 5.29 3.18
C ALA A 266 16.13 5.41 4.52
N LYS A 267 16.41 4.29 5.17
CA LYS A 267 17.12 4.21 6.45
C LYS A 267 18.16 3.09 6.41
N TYR A 268 19.31 3.36 6.98
CA TYR A 268 20.36 2.38 7.18
C TYR A 268 21.12 2.72 8.45
N GLU A 269 21.06 1.86 9.45
CA GLU A 269 21.78 2.05 10.69
C GLU A 269 22.25 0.73 11.28
N VAL A 270 23.31 0.77 12.09
CA VAL A 270 23.87 -0.39 12.79
C VAL A 270 23.60 -0.25 14.27
N ARG A 271 22.91 -1.24 14.86
CA ARG A 271 22.67 -1.32 16.30
C ARG A 271 23.28 -2.60 16.84
N THR A 272 24.21 -2.50 17.78
CA THR A 272 24.87 -3.65 18.40
C THR A 272 25.42 -4.70 17.40
N GLY A 273 25.90 -4.22 16.24
CA GLY A 273 26.46 -5.08 15.17
C GLY A 273 25.43 -5.61 14.18
N VAL A 274 24.14 -5.37 14.37
CA VAL A 274 23.07 -5.74 13.46
C VAL A 274 22.66 -4.54 12.60
N VAL A 275 22.54 -4.74 11.29
CA VAL A 275 22.01 -3.73 10.38
C VAL A 275 20.48 -3.69 10.47
N TYR A 276 19.94 -2.48 10.60
CA TYR A 276 18.52 -2.14 10.45
C TYR A 276 18.39 -1.27 9.21
N SER A 277 17.65 -1.72 8.22
CA SER A 277 17.50 -1.01 6.93
C SER A 277 16.04 -0.93 6.52
N ALA A 278 15.64 0.14 5.85
CA ALA A 278 14.32 0.28 5.23
C ALA A 278 14.44 1.04 3.90
N THR A 279 13.58 0.69 2.95
CA THR A 279 13.50 1.34 1.65
C THR A 279 12.55 2.53 1.66
N GLN A 280 12.65 3.38 0.65
CA GLN A 280 11.58 4.27 0.23
C GLN A 280 10.46 3.46 -0.43
N ASP A 281 9.39 4.13 -0.80
CA ASP A 281 8.26 3.54 -1.51
C ASP A 281 8.52 3.36 -3.02
N TYR A 282 7.58 2.68 -3.68
CA TYR A 282 7.50 2.51 -5.14
C TYR A 282 8.70 1.86 -5.82
N GLY A 283 9.57 1.18 -5.07
CA GLY A 283 10.78 0.57 -5.64
C GLY A 283 11.81 1.59 -6.13
N VAL A 284 11.90 2.74 -5.45
CA VAL A 284 12.90 3.79 -5.69
C VAL A 284 14.28 3.35 -5.21
N ASP A 285 14.33 2.50 -4.20
CA ASP A 285 15.54 1.83 -3.76
C ASP A 285 15.26 0.40 -3.28
N ILE A 286 16.33 -0.36 -3.08
CA ILE A 286 16.32 -1.74 -2.60
C ILE A 286 17.31 -1.82 -1.44
N ALA A 287 16.91 -2.40 -0.32
CA ALA A 287 17.80 -2.66 0.79
C ALA A 287 18.64 -3.92 0.50
N HIS A 288 19.93 -3.84 0.68
CA HIS A 288 20.87 -4.94 0.55
C HIS A 288 21.69 -5.09 1.82
N VAL A 289 21.67 -6.25 2.42
CA VAL A 289 22.54 -6.64 3.53
C VAL A 289 23.25 -7.91 3.16
N GLN A 290 24.59 -7.85 3.05
CA GLN A 290 25.40 -9.01 2.84
C GLN A 290 25.92 -9.54 4.18
N LEU A 291 25.61 -10.79 4.48
CA LEU A 291 26.16 -11.50 5.62
C LEU A 291 27.37 -12.35 5.17
N LYS A 292 28.42 -12.36 5.97
CA LYS A 292 29.56 -13.24 5.81
C LYS A 292 29.58 -14.26 6.94
N ILE A 293 29.66 -15.53 6.59
CA ILE A 293 29.65 -16.65 7.51
C ILE A 293 31.03 -17.30 7.49
N ASN A 294 31.72 -17.25 8.62
CA ASN A 294 33.05 -17.90 8.73
C ASN A 294 32.88 -19.43 8.62
N LYS A 295 33.60 -20.05 7.70
CA LYS A 295 33.45 -21.49 7.38
C LYS A 295 33.81 -22.41 8.52
N GLU A 296 34.77 -22.01 9.36
CA GLU A 296 35.28 -22.83 10.48
C GLU A 296 34.43 -22.58 11.75
N SER A 297 34.30 -21.33 12.17
CA SER A 297 33.65 -20.99 13.43
C SER A 297 32.12 -20.89 13.33
N LYS A 298 31.56 -20.81 12.10
CA LYS A 298 30.14 -20.53 11.82
C LYS A 298 29.67 -19.17 12.34
N ALA A 299 30.58 -18.29 12.72
CA ALA A 299 30.24 -16.95 13.14
C ALA A 299 29.65 -16.15 11.96
N VAL A 300 28.53 -15.46 12.21
CA VAL A 300 27.85 -14.61 11.24
C VAL A 300 28.15 -13.16 11.56
N GLU A 301 28.54 -12.40 10.56
CA GLU A 301 28.81 -10.98 10.66
C GLU A 301 28.25 -10.25 9.43
N THR A 302 27.82 -9.01 9.60
CA THR A 302 27.45 -8.18 8.43
C THR A 302 28.72 -7.71 7.71
N ASN A 303 28.76 -7.87 6.39
CA ASN A 303 29.76 -7.25 5.52
C ASN A 303 29.33 -5.81 5.21
N LEU A 304 29.74 -4.87 6.05
CA LEU A 304 29.33 -3.47 5.94
C LEU A 304 29.82 -2.78 4.66
N ASP A 305 30.92 -3.24 4.07
CA ASP A 305 31.49 -2.66 2.85
C ASP A 305 30.62 -2.96 1.61
N ASP A 306 29.92 -4.08 1.61
CA ASP A 306 29.04 -4.53 0.52
C ASP A 306 27.53 -4.43 0.89
N SER A 307 27.18 -3.79 2.01
CA SER A 307 25.80 -3.59 2.44
C SER A 307 25.38 -2.13 2.30
N GLY A 308 24.12 -1.88 1.96
CA GLY A 308 23.57 -0.52 1.85
C GLY A 308 22.28 -0.45 1.06
N LEU A 309 21.80 0.76 0.85
CA LEU A 309 20.65 1.03 0.00
C LEU A 309 21.10 1.20 -1.45
N GLN A 310 20.45 0.49 -2.35
CA GLN A 310 20.71 0.53 -3.78
C GLN A 310 19.65 1.43 -4.45
N ASN A 311 20.03 2.68 -4.77
CA ASN A 311 19.09 3.64 -5.35
C ASN A 311 18.86 3.34 -6.83
N ALA A 312 17.61 3.19 -7.23
CA ALA A 312 17.22 2.89 -8.61
C ALA A 312 17.64 3.97 -9.63
N LEU A 313 17.88 5.20 -9.19
CA LEU A 313 18.37 6.27 -10.05
C LEU A 313 19.77 5.94 -10.63
N ASP A 314 20.59 5.21 -9.87
CA ASP A 314 21.97 4.91 -10.25
C ASP A 314 22.06 3.80 -11.30
N PHE A 315 21.15 2.82 -11.28
CA PHE A 315 21.23 1.62 -12.13
C PHE A 315 19.96 1.38 -12.98
N GLY A 316 18.79 1.79 -12.50
CA GLY A 316 17.50 1.50 -13.13
C GLY A 316 17.40 1.91 -14.60
N PRO A 317 17.89 3.10 -15.02
CA PRO A 317 17.85 3.49 -16.43
C PRO A 317 18.63 2.56 -17.37
N ALA A 318 19.67 1.89 -16.88
CA ALA A 318 20.49 0.96 -17.67
C ALA A 318 19.89 -0.46 -17.77
N LEU A 319 18.99 -0.83 -16.86
CA LEU A 319 18.34 -2.14 -16.89
C LEU A 319 17.33 -2.24 -18.03
N ALA A 320 17.33 -3.35 -18.75
CA ALA A 320 16.22 -3.73 -19.60
C ALA A 320 15.05 -4.28 -18.76
N GLU A 321 13.84 -4.21 -19.26
CA GLU A 321 12.72 -4.93 -18.63
C GLU A 321 12.84 -6.43 -18.89
N GLU A 322 12.62 -7.25 -17.87
CA GLU A 322 12.52 -8.70 -18.03
C GLU A 322 11.22 -9.05 -18.80
N GLU A 323 11.36 -9.75 -19.93
CA GLU A 323 10.26 -9.96 -20.88
C GLU A 323 9.11 -10.79 -20.29
N LYS A 324 9.41 -11.77 -19.43
CA LYS A 324 8.39 -12.67 -18.85
C LYS A 324 7.53 -11.95 -17.83
N VAL A 325 8.15 -11.13 -16.96
CA VAL A 325 7.42 -10.30 -16.00
C VAL A 325 6.65 -9.20 -16.72
N SER A 326 7.23 -8.59 -17.75
CA SER A 326 6.53 -7.63 -18.60
C SER A 326 5.31 -8.27 -19.31
N SER A 327 5.40 -9.55 -19.68
CA SER A 327 4.26 -10.32 -20.21
C SER A 327 3.18 -10.55 -19.15
N ILE A 328 3.53 -10.91 -17.91
CA ILE A 328 2.57 -11.01 -16.79
C ILE A 328 1.84 -9.69 -16.64
N ARG A 329 2.59 -8.59 -16.45
CA ARG A 329 2.04 -7.24 -16.29
C ARG A 329 1.08 -6.88 -17.43
N SER A 330 1.49 -7.11 -18.69
CA SER A 330 0.70 -6.74 -19.87
C SER A 330 -0.62 -7.50 -19.97
N GLN A 331 -0.66 -8.77 -19.55
CA GLN A 331 -1.89 -9.55 -19.54
C GLN A 331 -2.89 -9.02 -18.50
N TYR A 332 -2.42 -8.68 -17.30
CA TYR A 332 -3.26 -8.05 -16.29
C TYR A 332 -3.68 -6.63 -16.71
N ALA A 333 -2.77 -5.83 -17.25
CA ALA A 333 -3.08 -4.51 -17.76
C ALA A 333 -4.17 -4.55 -18.86
N ALA A 334 -4.14 -5.53 -19.76
CA ALA A 334 -5.16 -5.70 -20.80
C ALA A 334 -6.56 -5.95 -20.20
N ALA A 335 -6.65 -6.63 -19.04
CA ALA A 335 -7.93 -6.85 -18.36
C ALA A 335 -8.47 -5.58 -17.65
N THR A 336 -7.61 -4.63 -17.34
CA THR A 336 -7.97 -3.38 -16.65
C THR A 336 -8.07 -2.18 -17.59
N ASP A 337 -7.55 -2.29 -18.81
CA ASP A 337 -7.42 -1.16 -19.75
C ASP A 337 -8.76 -0.53 -20.12
N GLU A 338 -9.81 -1.32 -20.35
CA GLU A 338 -11.14 -0.78 -20.67
C GLU A 338 -11.66 0.10 -19.52
N ILE A 339 -11.39 -0.27 -18.28
CA ILE A 339 -11.80 0.46 -17.09
C ILE A 339 -10.97 1.75 -16.95
N LYS A 340 -9.66 1.63 -17.01
CA LYS A 340 -8.75 2.77 -16.84
C LYS A 340 -8.98 3.85 -17.89
N HIS A 341 -9.30 3.45 -19.14
CA HIS A 341 -9.49 4.37 -20.25
C HIS A 341 -10.93 4.89 -20.40
N ILE A 342 -11.86 4.58 -19.48
CA ILE A 342 -13.17 5.22 -19.48
C ILE A 342 -12.98 6.73 -19.34
N LYS A 343 -13.24 7.46 -20.43
CA LYS A 343 -13.17 8.92 -20.43
C LYS A 343 -14.27 9.51 -19.56
N ILE A 344 -13.88 10.36 -18.60
CA ILE A 344 -14.82 10.98 -17.68
C ILE A 344 -14.86 12.52 -17.79
N GLY A 345 -13.87 13.13 -18.44
CA GLY A 345 -13.85 14.58 -18.63
C GLY A 345 -12.53 15.10 -19.17
N SER A 346 -12.27 16.36 -18.88
CA SER A 346 -11.02 17.04 -19.20
C SER A 346 -10.73 18.15 -18.18
N THR A 347 -9.51 18.64 -18.14
CA THR A 347 -9.15 19.84 -17.37
C THR A 347 -8.27 20.78 -18.18
N ASN A 348 -8.46 22.08 -17.98
CA ASN A 348 -7.72 23.13 -18.67
C ASN A 348 -6.29 23.35 -18.13
N ALA A 349 -6.01 22.89 -16.91
CA ALA A 349 -4.71 22.97 -16.27
C ALA A 349 -4.52 21.78 -15.33
N LYS A 350 -3.30 21.59 -14.83
CA LYS A 350 -2.98 20.59 -13.82
C LYS A 350 -3.84 20.77 -12.57
N LEU A 351 -4.41 19.70 -12.07
CA LEU A 351 -5.06 19.64 -10.78
C LEU A 351 -4.06 19.07 -9.78
N ALA A 352 -3.48 19.94 -8.96
CA ALA A 352 -2.48 19.55 -7.99
C ALA A 352 -3.09 18.74 -6.83
N LEU A 353 -2.42 17.67 -6.43
CA LEU A 353 -2.87 16.76 -5.36
C LEU A 353 -3.07 17.48 -4.02
N ASP A 354 -2.27 18.50 -3.73
CA ASP A 354 -2.35 19.31 -2.52
C ASP A 354 -3.02 20.68 -2.76
N GLY A 355 -3.78 20.82 -3.82
CA GLY A 355 -4.45 22.03 -4.24
C GLY A 355 -5.84 21.76 -4.85
N GLU A 356 -5.96 21.97 -6.16
CA GLU A 356 -7.22 21.94 -6.90
C GLU A 356 -7.91 20.58 -6.81
N LEU A 357 -7.16 19.47 -6.89
CA LEU A 357 -7.73 18.13 -6.85
C LEU A 357 -8.30 17.81 -5.46
N ALA A 358 -7.60 18.17 -4.40
CA ALA A 358 -8.09 17.99 -3.04
C ALA A 358 -9.33 18.84 -2.75
N ASN A 359 -9.36 20.09 -3.23
CA ASN A 359 -10.52 20.97 -3.09
C ASN A 359 -11.74 20.43 -3.88
N LEU A 360 -11.52 19.91 -5.09
CA LEU A 360 -12.55 19.24 -5.88
C LEU A 360 -13.10 18.02 -5.12
N CYS A 361 -12.21 17.21 -4.51
CA CYS A 361 -12.58 16.03 -3.74
C CYS A 361 -13.52 16.36 -2.57
N VAL A 362 -13.12 17.25 -1.65
CA VAL A 362 -13.94 17.57 -0.47
C VAL A 362 -15.26 18.25 -0.84
N ARG A 363 -15.26 19.03 -1.92
CA ARG A 363 -16.49 19.61 -2.45
C ARG A 363 -17.43 18.54 -3.00
N ALA A 364 -16.92 17.62 -3.81
CA ALA A 364 -17.71 16.51 -4.33
C ALA A 364 -18.29 15.65 -3.20
N MET A 365 -17.47 15.33 -2.18
CA MET A 365 -17.92 14.61 -0.99
C MET A 365 -19.07 15.32 -0.27
N GLN A 366 -18.96 16.63 -0.04
CA GLN A 366 -19.99 17.41 0.66
C GLN A 366 -21.31 17.44 -0.11
N GLU A 367 -21.25 17.70 -1.42
CA GLU A 367 -22.43 17.77 -2.28
C GLU A 367 -23.16 16.43 -2.34
N GLU A 368 -22.43 15.32 -2.51
CA GLU A 368 -23.05 13.98 -2.55
C GLU A 368 -23.55 13.52 -1.19
N ALA A 369 -22.84 13.82 -0.09
CA ALA A 369 -23.34 13.53 1.26
C ALA A 369 -24.62 14.32 1.58
N GLN A 370 -24.74 15.57 1.11
CA GLN A 370 -25.97 16.36 1.24
C GLN A 370 -27.11 15.76 0.40
N THR A 371 -26.82 15.35 -0.83
CA THR A 371 -27.78 14.68 -1.70
C THR A 371 -28.31 13.40 -1.03
N PHE A 372 -27.41 12.55 -0.53
CA PHE A 372 -27.75 11.34 0.22
C PHE A 372 -28.63 11.67 1.44
N ALA A 373 -28.25 12.67 2.25
CA ALA A 373 -29.01 13.06 3.43
C ALA A 373 -30.46 13.49 3.07
N ASN A 374 -30.63 14.21 1.95
CA ASN A 374 -31.92 14.62 1.44
C ASN A 374 -32.77 13.43 0.95
N GLU A 375 -32.15 12.52 0.16
CA GLU A 375 -32.81 11.32 -0.37
C GLU A 375 -33.26 10.37 0.73
N GLN A 376 -32.48 10.23 1.80
CA GLN A 376 -32.80 9.42 2.96
C GLN A 376 -33.70 10.15 3.97
N ASN A 377 -34.11 11.39 3.68
CA ASN A 377 -34.95 12.23 4.55
C ASN A 377 -34.36 12.39 5.97
N LEU A 378 -33.05 12.50 6.10
CA LEU A 378 -32.38 12.61 7.41
C LEU A 378 -32.57 14.00 8.05
N GLY A 379 -32.88 15.02 7.26
CA GLY A 379 -32.99 16.39 7.72
C GLY A 379 -31.64 17.03 8.14
N TYR A 380 -30.55 16.48 7.68
CA TYR A 380 -29.18 16.96 7.99
C TYR A 380 -28.73 18.02 6.99
N ASP A 381 -28.07 19.05 7.52
CA ASP A 381 -27.36 20.06 6.76
C ASP A 381 -25.84 19.75 6.90
N ILE A 382 -25.22 19.24 5.83
CA ILE A 382 -23.82 18.82 5.84
C ILE A 382 -22.92 20.06 5.74
N LYS A 383 -22.39 20.48 6.87
CA LYS A 383 -21.69 21.76 7.02
C LYS A 383 -20.31 21.80 6.36
N ALA A 384 -19.59 20.68 6.37
CA ALA A 384 -18.29 20.57 5.74
C ALA A 384 -17.96 19.11 5.42
N ALA A 385 -16.95 18.92 4.55
CA ALA A 385 -16.31 17.64 4.26
C ALA A 385 -14.87 17.65 4.71
N PHE A 386 -14.35 16.51 5.13
CA PHE A 386 -12.96 16.32 5.51
C PHE A 386 -12.32 15.15 4.76
N HIS A 387 -11.10 15.36 4.28
CA HIS A 387 -10.29 14.33 3.65
C HIS A 387 -8.82 14.49 4.08
N ASN A 388 -8.10 13.39 4.29
CA ASN A 388 -6.70 13.46 4.70
C ASN A 388 -5.81 14.03 3.59
N LYS A 389 -4.95 14.97 3.96
CA LYS A 389 -4.04 15.67 3.05
C LYS A 389 -2.89 14.75 2.63
N LYS A 390 -2.18 14.20 3.60
CA LYS A 390 -1.02 13.36 3.36
C LYS A 390 -1.47 11.90 3.19
N GLY A 391 -1.17 11.31 2.08
CA GLY A 391 -1.52 9.92 1.77
C GLY A 391 -2.95 9.68 1.28
N GLY A 392 -3.87 10.65 1.40
CA GLY A 392 -5.26 10.49 0.93
C GLY A 392 -5.45 10.80 -0.55
N VAL A 393 -4.66 11.74 -1.08
CA VAL A 393 -4.53 12.02 -2.52
C VAL A 393 -3.10 11.69 -2.91
N ARG A 394 -2.90 10.79 -3.85
CA ARG A 394 -1.60 10.18 -4.16
C ARG A 394 -0.90 10.75 -5.39
N SER A 395 -1.62 11.34 -6.32
CA SER A 395 -1.03 11.92 -7.53
C SER A 395 -1.82 13.12 -8.02
N ASP A 396 -1.13 13.96 -8.81
CA ASP A 396 -1.74 15.03 -9.58
C ASP A 396 -2.53 14.45 -10.77
N ILE A 397 -3.40 15.27 -11.36
CA ILE A 397 -3.99 15.01 -12.68
C ILE A 397 -3.52 16.12 -13.62
N ASP A 398 -2.79 15.76 -14.67
CA ASP A 398 -2.26 16.72 -15.64
C ASP A 398 -3.36 17.33 -16.52
N ALA A 399 -3.04 18.47 -17.16
CA ALA A 399 -3.94 19.15 -18.10
C ALA A 399 -4.27 18.23 -19.30
N GLY A 400 -5.52 18.26 -19.74
CA GLY A 400 -5.99 17.50 -20.89
C GLY A 400 -7.17 16.58 -20.57
N GLU A 401 -7.22 15.44 -21.24
CA GLU A 401 -8.26 14.43 -21.02
C GLU A 401 -8.10 13.74 -19.68
N ILE A 402 -9.22 13.56 -18.98
CA ILE A 402 -9.27 12.81 -17.73
C ILE A 402 -10.02 11.49 -18.00
N ASN A 403 -9.38 10.38 -17.69
CA ASN A 403 -10.00 9.07 -17.65
C ASN A 403 -10.10 8.54 -16.21
N TYR A 404 -10.83 7.43 -16.03
CA TYR A 404 -11.04 6.85 -14.70
C TYR A 404 -9.72 6.39 -14.04
N GLY A 405 -8.76 5.92 -14.84
CA GLY A 405 -7.44 5.52 -14.35
C GLY A 405 -6.67 6.65 -13.68
N HIS A 406 -6.78 7.90 -14.18
CA HIS A 406 -6.18 9.06 -13.54
C HIS A 406 -6.78 9.30 -12.16
N VAL A 407 -8.11 9.20 -12.03
CA VAL A 407 -8.79 9.36 -10.74
C VAL A 407 -8.48 8.19 -9.82
N TYR A 408 -8.38 6.97 -10.36
CA TYR A 408 -8.02 5.78 -9.58
C TYR A 408 -6.61 5.91 -8.97
N THR A 409 -5.65 6.40 -9.75
CA THR A 409 -4.28 6.63 -9.27
C THR A 409 -4.22 7.73 -8.21
N ALA A 410 -5.05 8.77 -8.38
CA ALA A 410 -5.10 9.87 -7.42
C ALA A 410 -5.81 9.50 -6.10
N PHE A 411 -6.85 8.66 -6.16
CA PHE A 411 -7.65 8.20 -5.02
C PHE A 411 -7.70 6.65 -4.99
N PRO A 412 -6.60 5.99 -4.67
CA PRO A 412 -6.49 4.54 -4.81
C PRO A 412 -7.23 3.75 -3.72
N PHE A 413 -7.66 4.41 -2.63
CA PHE A 413 -8.32 3.77 -1.51
C PHE A 413 -9.80 3.57 -1.74
N ASP A 414 -10.34 2.45 -1.28
CA ASP A 414 -11.78 2.17 -1.24
C ASP A 414 -12.43 2.83 0.00
N ASN A 415 -12.05 4.08 0.28
CA ASN A 415 -12.60 4.86 1.39
C ASN A 415 -14.06 5.22 1.14
N GLU A 416 -14.95 4.80 2.05
CA GLU A 416 -16.35 5.14 2.02
C GLU A 416 -16.62 6.52 2.62
N ILE A 417 -17.48 7.31 1.99
CA ILE A 417 -17.98 8.56 2.56
C ILE A 417 -18.97 8.24 3.68
N VAL A 418 -18.74 8.82 4.85
CA VAL A 418 -19.62 8.67 6.02
C VAL A 418 -20.06 10.02 6.54
N ILE A 419 -21.27 10.07 7.13
CA ILE A 419 -21.80 11.26 7.79
C ILE A 419 -21.62 11.10 9.29
N ILE A 420 -20.94 12.07 9.90
CA ILE A 420 -20.64 12.12 11.34
C ILE A 420 -21.39 13.27 12.01
N GLU A 421 -21.81 13.07 13.25
CA GLU A 421 -22.39 14.09 14.11
C GLU A 421 -21.34 14.59 15.10
N ILE A 422 -21.14 15.90 15.17
CA ILE A 422 -20.18 16.51 16.08
C ILE A 422 -20.87 17.65 16.85
N ASP A 423 -20.67 17.67 18.19
CA ASP A 423 -21.08 18.79 19.04
C ASP A 423 -20.35 20.10 18.63
N GLY A 424 -21.07 21.23 18.67
CA GLY A 424 -20.56 22.53 18.24
C GLY A 424 -19.29 22.99 18.97
N THR A 425 -19.07 22.56 20.24
CA THR A 425 -17.83 22.84 20.96
C THR A 425 -16.66 22.08 20.35
N LYS A 426 -16.85 20.78 20.04
CA LYS A 426 -15.84 19.97 19.35
C LYS A 426 -15.60 20.50 17.93
N ALA A 427 -16.66 20.83 17.18
CA ALA A 427 -16.56 21.41 15.85
C ALA A 427 -15.72 22.70 15.87
N LYS A 428 -16.07 23.64 16.75
CA LYS A 428 -15.31 24.90 16.91
C LYS A 428 -13.82 24.67 17.22
N ASN A 429 -13.52 23.69 18.08
CA ASN A 429 -12.14 23.37 18.43
C ASN A 429 -11.37 22.74 17.27
N LEU A 430 -12.01 21.88 16.48
CA LEU A 430 -11.38 21.31 15.27
C LEU A 430 -10.89 22.40 14.33
N PHE A 431 -11.71 23.42 14.07
CA PHE A 431 -11.37 24.50 13.15
C PHE A 431 -10.46 25.57 13.81
N LYS A 432 -10.63 25.83 15.13
CA LYS A 432 -9.90 26.90 15.82
C LYS A 432 -8.43 26.54 16.13
N ASP A 433 -8.17 25.33 16.56
CA ASP A 433 -6.87 24.94 17.10
C ASP A 433 -5.91 24.47 16.01
N ASN A 434 -6.22 24.70 14.73
CA ASN A 434 -5.46 24.16 13.61
C ASN A 434 -5.20 22.63 13.71
N LYS A 435 -5.95 21.91 14.55
CA LYS A 435 -5.82 20.46 14.65
C LYS A 435 -6.08 19.78 13.32
N VAL A 436 -7.07 20.29 12.59
CA VAL A 436 -7.34 19.88 11.22
C VAL A 436 -6.14 20.16 10.31
N LEU A 437 -5.48 21.32 10.46
CA LEU A 437 -4.25 21.66 9.72
C LEU A 437 -3.05 20.84 10.20
N ALA A 438 -2.90 20.61 11.52
CA ALA A 438 -1.84 19.79 12.07
C ALA A 438 -1.93 18.31 11.63
N LEU A 439 -3.16 17.83 11.41
CA LEU A 439 -3.43 16.49 10.88
C LEU A 439 -3.38 16.45 9.34
N ALA A 440 -3.07 17.60 8.71
CA ALA A 440 -3.01 17.73 7.25
C ALA A 440 -4.29 17.22 6.56
N ILE A 441 -5.45 17.74 6.99
CA ILE A 441 -6.76 17.39 6.46
C ILE A 441 -7.26 18.51 5.53
N TYR A 442 -7.77 18.17 4.36
CA TYR A 442 -8.55 19.08 3.51
C TYR A 442 -9.98 19.18 4.02
N HIS A 443 -10.58 20.36 3.92
CA HIS A 443 -11.96 20.56 4.30
C HIS A 443 -12.60 21.71 3.51
N THR A 444 -13.93 21.68 3.38
CA THR A 444 -14.72 22.81 2.91
C THR A 444 -14.88 23.84 4.04
N TYR A 445 -15.12 25.09 3.66
CA TYR A 445 -15.12 26.21 4.61
C TYR A 445 -16.37 26.25 5.48
N GLN A 446 -16.18 26.52 6.79
CA GLN A 446 -17.25 26.95 7.70
C GLN A 446 -16.72 28.06 8.64
N LYS A 447 -17.53 29.08 8.89
CA LYS A 447 -17.13 30.18 9.77
C LYS A 447 -17.18 29.74 11.24
N LEU A 448 -16.16 30.15 12.01
CA LEU A 448 -16.03 29.77 13.42
C LEU A 448 -17.12 30.34 14.33
N ASP A 449 -17.71 31.48 13.98
CA ASP A 449 -18.79 32.15 14.71
C ASP A 449 -20.17 31.48 14.51
N GLU A 450 -20.28 30.57 13.57
CA GLU A 450 -21.50 29.79 13.31
C GLU A 450 -21.67 28.61 14.27
N PHE A 451 -20.64 28.27 15.08
CA PHE A 451 -20.69 27.14 16.00
C PHE A 451 -21.28 27.52 17.36
N VAL A 452 -22.38 26.89 17.74
CA VAL A 452 -23.05 27.05 19.02
C VAL A 452 -22.79 25.81 19.89
N ALA A 453 -22.32 26.02 21.10
CA ALA A 453 -22.07 24.94 22.06
C ALA A 453 -23.37 24.20 22.39
N GLY A 454 -23.34 22.87 22.37
CA GLY A 454 -24.49 22.01 22.63
C GLY A 454 -25.41 21.76 21.44
N GLU A 455 -25.20 22.47 20.31
CA GLU A 455 -25.87 22.14 19.04
C GLU A 455 -25.11 21.05 18.31
N LYS A 456 -25.83 20.26 17.50
CA LYS A 456 -25.31 19.18 16.69
C LYS A 456 -25.07 19.67 15.27
N TYR A 457 -23.89 19.34 14.74
CA TYR A 457 -23.47 19.65 13.37
C TYR A 457 -23.13 18.37 12.64
N TYR A 458 -23.52 18.31 11.37
CA TYR A 458 -23.28 17.15 10.52
C TYR A 458 -22.19 17.47 9.52
N TYR A 459 -21.24 16.54 9.40
CA TYR A 459 -20.10 16.61 8.49
C TYR A 459 -20.00 15.31 7.71
N CYS A 460 -19.39 15.34 6.54
CA CYS A 460 -18.96 14.11 5.90
C CYS A 460 -17.44 13.98 5.93
N THR A 461 -16.99 12.76 5.98
CA THR A 461 -15.58 12.40 5.96
C THR A 461 -15.41 10.99 5.42
N THR A 462 -14.19 10.44 5.41
CA THR A 462 -13.97 9.03 5.10
C THR A 462 -14.18 8.18 6.36
N ASP A 463 -14.61 6.94 6.18
CA ASP A 463 -14.68 5.95 7.26
C ASP A 463 -13.32 5.76 7.95
N TYR A 464 -12.22 5.83 7.18
CA TYR A 464 -10.85 5.88 7.71
C TYR A 464 -10.64 7.03 8.71
N LEU A 465 -10.96 8.27 8.34
CA LEU A 465 -10.79 9.42 9.25
C LEU A 465 -11.77 9.38 10.42
N ALA A 466 -13.01 8.94 10.19
CA ALA A 466 -14.01 8.81 11.24
C ALA A 466 -13.55 7.88 12.37
N THR A 467 -12.93 6.75 12.01
CA THR A 467 -12.46 5.75 12.96
C THR A 467 -11.05 5.98 13.49
N SER A 468 -10.23 6.78 12.80
CA SER A 468 -8.84 7.05 13.19
C SER A 468 -8.75 7.64 14.60
N SER A 469 -7.96 7.01 15.46
CA SER A 469 -7.71 7.47 16.83
C SER A 469 -7.03 8.82 16.90
N LYS A 470 -6.37 9.23 15.83
CA LYS A 470 -5.68 10.54 15.74
C LYS A 470 -6.62 11.67 15.30
N VAL A 471 -7.82 11.35 14.75
CA VAL A 471 -8.74 12.34 14.17
C VAL A 471 -10.06 12.37 14.95
N PHE A 472 -11.06 11.60 14.51
CA PHE A 472 -12.38 11.65 15.13
C PHE A 472 -12.58 10.57 16.19
N ASN A 473 -11.89 9.44 16.08
CA ASN A 473 -11.93 8.31 17.01
C ASN A 473 -13.35 7.81 17.33
N LEU A 474 -14.20 7.74 16.30
CA LEU A 474 -15.56 7.23 16.40
C LEU A 474 -15.58 5.70 16.32
N LYS A 475 -16.66 5.10 16.79
CA LYS A 475 -16.98 3.69 16.53
C LYS A 475 -17.80 3.62 15.24
N ASP A 476 -17.80 2.46 14.58
CA ASP A 476 -18.60 2.23 13.38
C ASP A 476 -20.10 2.45 13.58
N THR A 477 -20.58 2.38 14.82
CA THR A 477 -21.97 2.67 15.20
C THR A 477 -22.29 4.16 15.35
N ASP A 478 -21.28 5.04 15.33
CA ASP A 478 -21.41 6.45 15.67
C ASP A 478 -21.53 7.36 14.43
N PHE A 479 -21.60 6.78 13.24
CA PHE A 479 -21.75 7.50 11.98
C PHE A 479 -22.63 6.75 10.98
N ILE A 480 -23.09 7.45 9.96
CA ILE A 480 -23.94 6.90 8.90
C ILE A 480 -23.07 6.61 7.69
N ARG A 481 -23.07 5.35 7.24
CA ARG A 481 -22.43 4.91 5.99
C ARG A 481 -23.31 5.29 4.80
N THR A 482 -22.71 5.85 3.75
CA THR A 482 -23.44 6.25 2.55
C THR A 482 -23.41 5.18 1.46
N GLY A 483 -22.50 4.22 1.53
CA GLY A 483 -22.25 3.26 0.46
C GLY A 483 -21.52 3.84 -0.75
N MET A 484 -21.03 5.09 -0.66
CA MET A 484 -20.36 5.77 -1.77
C MET A 484 -18.86 5.88 -1.50
N PHE A 485 -18.05 5.48 -2.47
CA PHE A 485 -16.61 5.64 -2.38
C PHE A 485 -16.15 7.02 -2.86
N VAL A 486 -15.17 7.60 -2.16
CA VAL A 486 -14.61 8.93 -2.49
C VAL A 486 -14.19 8.99 -3.96
N ARG A 487 -13.44 8.00 -4.44
CA ARG A 487 -12.98 7.91 -5.83
C ARG A 487 -14.12 8.04 -6.84
N ASP A 488 -15.20 7.29 -6.63
CA ASP A 488 -16.33 7.23 -7.57
C ASP A 488 -17.12 8.53 -7.57
N VAL A 489 -17.25 9.15 -6.40
CA VAL A 489 -17.87 10.47 -6.25
C VAL A 489 -17.05 11.55 -6.96
N VAL A 490 -15.71 11.54 -6.84
CA VAL A 490 -14.82 12.45 -7.57
C VAL A 490 -14.93 12.23 -9.08
N ALA A 491 -14.90 10.97 -9.53
CA ALA A 491 -15.03 10.62 -10.95
C ALA A 491 -16.39 11.08 -11.51
N GLN A 492 -17.47 10.86 -10.78
CA GLN A 492 -18.81 11.32 -11.16
C GLN A 492 -18.89 12.86 -11.23
N LYS A 493 -18.26 13.56 -10.28
CA LYS A 493 -18.17 15.03 -10.28
C LYS A 493 -17.46 15.55 -11.52
N ILE A 494 -16.31 14.96 -11.88
CA ILE A 494 -15.57 15.32 -13.10
C ILE A 494 -16.42 15.07 -14.34
N LYS A 495 -17.11 13.92 -14.41
CA LYS A 495 -18.03 13.58 -15.51
C LYS A 495 -19.16 14.60 -15.65
N ASN A 496 -19.77 15.01 -14.56
CA ASN A 496 -20.86 15.98 -14.55
C ASN A 496 -20.40 17.37 -15.02
N LEU A 497 -19.17 17.78 -14.67
CA LEU A 497 -18.55 19.02 -15.13
C LEU A 497 -18.15 18.97 -16.61
N GLY A 498 -17.81 17.78 -17.12
CA GLY A 498 -17.31 17.57 -18.48
C GLY A 498 -15.93 18.19 -18.74
N ASN A 499 -15.76 19.48 -18.39
CA ASN A 499 -14.48 20.18 -18.39
C ASN A 499 -14.27 20.86 -17.04
N VAL A 500 -13.25 20.43 -16.32
CA VAL A 500 -12.87 21.00 -15.01
C VAL A 500 -12.04 22.26 -15.26
N ASN A 501 -12.53 23.41 -14.82
CA ASN A 501 -11.73 24.61 -14.76
C ASN A 501 -10.96 24.61 -13.42
N ALA A 502 -9.64 24.41 -13.46
CA ALA A 502 -8.81 24.33 -12.27
C ALA A 502 -8.95 25.56 -11.34
N ASN A 503 -9.17 26.75 -11.92
CA ASN A 503 -9.34 27.97 -11.14
C ASN A 503 -10.57 27.94 -10.21
N ASP A 504 -11.61 27.15 -10.53
CA ASP A 504 -12.81 27.02 -9.69
C ASP A 504 -12.52 26.27 -8.38
N PHE A 505 -11.39 25.57 -8.33
CA PHE A 505 -10.93 24.77 -7.19
C PHE A 505 -9.59 25.28 -6.62
N SER A 506 -9.08 26.40 -7.08
CA SER A 506 -7.85 27.00 -6.54
C SER A 506 -8.04 27.51 -5.11
N LYS A 507 -6.93 27.62 -4.35
CA LYS A 507 -6.92 28.17 -2.99
C LYS A 507 -7.43 29.60 -2.90
N ASP A 508 -7.39 30.33 -4.02
CA ASP A 508 -7.81 31.74 -4.11
C ASP A 508 -9.29 31.92 -4.44
N ASN A 509 -10.01 30.82 -4.72
CA ASN A 509 -11.43 30.89 -4.97
C ASN A 509 -12.19 31.16 -3.66
N SER A 510 -12.82 32.36 -3.55
CA SER A 510 -13.43 32.85 -2.33
C SER A 510 -14.64 32.01 -1.84
N GLU A 511 -15.26 31.22 -2.73
CA GLU A 511 -16.38 30.35 -2.38
C GLU A 511 -15.92 29.04 -1.70
N TYR A 512 -14.65 28.66 -1.91
CA TYR A 512 -14.09 27.36 -1.49
C TYR A 512 -12.76 27.48 -0.76
N LYS A 513 -12.48 28.63 -0.15
CA LYS A 513 -11.25 28.75 0.66
C LYS A 513 -11.26 27.69 1.76
N PRO A 514 -10.28 26.79 1.77
CA PRO A 514 -10.02 26.05 2.99
C PRO A 514 -9.75 27.06 4.10
N VAL A 515 -10.25 26.84 5.30
CA VAL A 515 -9.85 27.61 6.48
C VAL A 515 -8.36 27.36 6.67
N VAL A 516 -7.53 28.37 6.37
CA VAL A 516 -6.09 28.34 6.60
C VAL A 516 -5.82 28.48 8.09
#